data_b81098f169829608a77f02e293bed5cc
#
_entry.id   b81098f169829608a77f02e293bed5cc
#
_cell.length_a   1.000
_cell.length_b   1.000
_cell.length_c   1.000
_cell.angle_alpha   90.00
_cell.angle_beta   90.00
_cell.angle_gamma   90.00
#
_symmetry.space_group_name_H-M   'P 1'
#
loop_
_entity.id
_entity.type
_entity.pdbx_description
1 polymer ?
#
loop_
_entity_poly.entity_id
_entity_poly.type
_entity_poly.pdbx_seq_one_letter_code
_entity_poly.pdbx_strand_id
1 'polypeptide(L)'
;MENKPLWTITRVLEWTKQYFANKGIENPRLDAEILLCAVLKCERITLYVHFDQPLDDTELAEYRSYVTRRANQEPLAYILGTKAFMKHSFKVTPAVLVPRPETELLVESVAKAAVGAGAENLLDIGTGSGAIIVSLLDLLPQSKGCLLYTSDAADE
;
A
#
# COMPACT_ATOMS: atom_id res chain seq x y z
N MET A 1 -4.50 -33.32 26.15
CA MET A 1 -4.82 -32.04 25.47
C MET A 1 -3.51 -31.32 25.25
N GLU A 2 -2.97 -31.36 24.04
CA GLU A 2 -1.74 -30.61 23.72
C GLU A 2 -2.06 -29.11 23.82
N ASN A 3 -1.31 -28.43 24.66
CA ASN A 3 -1.40 -27.00 24.87
C ASN A 3 -0.87 -26.31 23.62
N LYS A 4 -1.75 -26.10 22.60
CA LYS A 4 -1.39 -25.41 21.35
C LYS A 4 -0.85 -24.04 21.74
N PRO A 5 0.38 -23.69 21.38
CA PRO A 5 0.99 -22.44 21.83
C PRO A 5 0.14 -21.27 21.33
N LEU A 6 -0.31 -20.44 22.27
CA LEU A 6 -1.12 -19.27 21.97
C LEU A 6 -0.31 -18.28 21.12
N TRP A 7 -0.81 -17.92 19.95
CA TRP A 7 -0.20 -16.94 19.05
C TRP A 7 -0.70 -15.54 19.38
N THR A 8 0.05 -14.82 20.19
CA THR A 8 -0.21 -13.41 20.50
C THR A 8 0.38 -12.49 19.43
N ILE A 9 -0.07 -11.23 19.40
CA ILE A 9 0.45 -10.18 18.50
C ILE A 9 1.98 -10.13 18.55
N THR A 10 2.57 -10.01 19.76
CA THR A 10 4.03 -9.99 19.93
C THR A 10 4.69 -11.21 19.30
N ARG A 11 4.19 -12.40 19.63
CA ARG A 11 4.80 -13.66 19.17
C ARG A 11 4.76 -13.81 17.65
N VAL A 12 3.63 -13.43 17.04
CA VAL A 12 3.46 -13.45 15.58
C VAL A 12 4.42 -12.46 14.90
N LEU A 13 4.51 -11.24 15.43
CA LEU A 13 5.41 -10.22 14.90
C LEU A 13 6.89 -10.59 15.01
N GLU A 14 7.31 -11.11 16.15
CA GLU A 14 8.70 -11.56 16.38
C GLU A 14 9.09 -12.68 15.42
N TRP A 15 8.22 -13.69 15.27
CA TRP A 15 8.44 -14.78 14.34
C TRP A 15 8.51 -14.27 12.88
N THR A 16 7.57 -13.43 12.47
CA THR A 16 7.50 -12.91 11.10
C THR A 16 8.69 -12.02 10.77
N LYS A 17 9.12 -11.18 11.71
CA LYS A 17 10.32 -10.34 11.57
C LYS A 17 11.56 -11.18 11.27
N GLN A 18 11.79 -12.27 12.02
CA GLN A 18 12.90 -13.17 11.79
C GLN A 18 12.77 -13.89 10.44
N TYR A 19 11.57 -14.35 10.11
CA TYR A 19 11.30 -15.01 8.83
C TYR A 19 11.55 -14.09 7.64
N PHE A 20 11.09 -12.85 7.68
CA PHE A 20 11.32 -11.84 6.64
C PHE A 20 12.79 -11.45 6.52
N ALA A 21 13.50 -11.30 7.63
CA ALA A 21 14.94 -11.05 7.61
C ALA A 21 15.71 -12.16 6.88
N ASN A 22 15.37 -13.42 7.13
CA ASN A 22 15.97 -14.57 6.46
C ASN A 22 15.59 -14.65 4.96
N LYS A 23 14.50 -14.00 4.55
CA LYS A 23 14.06 -13.90 3.14
C LYS A 23 14.61 -12.66 2.42
N GLY A 24 15.43 -11.85 3.08
CA GLY A 24 16.03 -10.65 2.49
C GLY A 24 15.03 -9.50 2.29
N ILE A 25 13.94 -9.46 3.05
CA ILE A 25 13.02 -8.32 3.05
C ILE A 25 13.72 -7.14 3.71
N GLU A 26 13.71 -5.98 3.05
CA GLU A 26 14.46 -4.79 3.47
C GLU A 26 14.00 -4.25 4.84
N ASN A 27 12.68 -4.20 5.07
CA ASN A 27 12.10 -3.66 6.30
C ASN A 27 11.22 -4.70 7.03
N PRO A 28 11.83 -5.79 7.59
CA PRO A 28 11.10 -6.98 8.06
C PRO A 28 10.05 -6.68 9.11
N ARG A 29 10.38 -5.78 10.07
CA ARG A 29 9.48 -5.40 11.17
C ARG A 29 8.31 -4.56 10.67
N LEU A 30 8.59 -3.55 9.85
CA LEU A 30 7.58 -2.65 9.32
C LEU A 30 6.58 -3.42 8.45
N ASP A 31 7.08 -4.28 7.57
CA ASP A 31 6.23 -5.10 6.69
C ASP A 31 5.34 -6.05 7.51
N ALA A 32 5.89 -6.71 8.54
CA ALA A 32 5.12 -7.57 9.43
C ALA A 32 4.00 -6.82 10.15
N GLU A 33 4.28 -5.63 10.68
CA GLU A 33 3.30 -4.78 11.37
C GLU A 33 2.20 -4.30 10.41
N ILE A 34 2.56 -3.85 9.20
CA ILE A 34 1.59 -3.40 8.19
C ILE A 34 0.63 -4.53 7.80
N LEU A 35 1.16 -5.73 7.54
CA LEU A 35 0.33 -6.88 7.19
C LEU A 35 -0.60 -7.31 8.34
N LEU A 36 -0.12 -7.26 9.57
CA LEU A 36 -0.93 -7.60 10.74
C LEU A 36 -2.03 -6.56 10.99
N CYS A 37 -1.72 -5.27 10.83
CA CYS A 37 -2.71 -4.20 10.90
C CYS A 37 -3.84 -4.39 9.87
N ALA A 38 -3.50 -4.83 8.65
CA ALA A 38 -4.49 -5.08 7.62
C ALA A 38 -5.45 -6.22 7.99
N VAL A 39 -4.94 -7.29 8.58
CA VAL A 39 -5.75 -8.42 9.07
C VAL A 39 -6.64 -8.00 10.24
N LEU A 40 -6.07 -7.33 11.23
CA LEU A 40 -6.79 -6.90 12.43
C LEU A 40 -7.63 -5.63 12.21
N LYS A 41 -7.53 -5.00 11.04
CA LYS A 41 -8.22 -3.74 10.68
C LYS A 41 -8.00 -2.63 11.72
N CYS A 42 -6.76 -2.48 12.18
CA CYS A 42 -6.38 -1.56 13.23
C CYS A 42 -5.16 -0.71 12.84
N GLU A 43 -4.91 0.34 13.60
CA GLU A 43 -3.72 1.16 13.47
C GLU A 43 -2.51 0.49 14.15
N ARG A 44 -1.30 0.84 13.71
CA ARG A 44 -0.06 0.27 14.26
C ARG A 44 0.09 0.45 15.77
N ILE A 45 -0.40 1.57 16.32
CA ILE A 45 -0.35 1.82 17.76
C ILE A 45 -1.12 0.75 18.56
N THR A 46 -2.20 0.23 18.00
CA THR A 46 -3.03 -0.81 18.62
C THR A 46 -2.23 -2.10 18.87
N LEU A 47 -1.30 -2.44 17.96
CA LEU A 47 -0.45 -3.62 18.13
C LEU A 47 0.45 -3.53 19.37
N TYR A 48 0.84 -2.32 19.74
CA TYR A 48 1.67 -2.08 20.92
C TYR A 48 0.86 -2.00 22.22
N VAL A 49 -0.38 -1.51 22.13
CA VAL A 49 -1.28 -1.44 23.28
C VAL A 49 -1.81 -2.82 23.65
N HIS A 50 -2.13 -3.64 22.63
CA HIS A 50 -2.71 -4.98 22.80
C HIS A 50 -1.70 -6.10 22.46
N PHE A 51 -0.46 -5.90 22.81
CA PHE A 51 0.68 -6.76 22.42
C PHE A 51 0.53 -8.24 22.85
N ASP A 52 -0.21 -8.51 23.90
CA ASP A 52 -0.47 -9.85 24.47
C ASP A 52 -1.80 -10.47 23.97
N GLN A 53 -2.58 -9.71 23.18
CA GLN A 53 -3.83 -10.22 22.62
C GLN A 53 -3.56 -11.43 21.70
N PRO A 54 -4.27 -12.55 21.91
CA PRO A 54 -4.17 -13.70 21.02
C PRO A 54 -4.92 -13.44 19.69
N LEU A 55 -4.38 -13.96 18.61
CA LEU A 55 -5.06 -14.02 17.32
C LEU A 55 -5.91 -15.28 17.25
N ASP A 56 -7.07 -15.17 16.62
CA ASP A 56 -7.90 -16.34 16.30
C ASP A 56 -7.37 -17.13 15.09
N ASP A 57 -7.95 -18.30 14.84
CA ASP A 57 -7.50 -19.18 13.76
C ASP A 57 -7.73 -18.56 12.36
N THR A 58 -8.73 -17.70 12.19
CA THR A 58 -9.05 -17.00 10.93
C THR A 58 -8.02 -15.90 10.66
N GLU A 59 -7.77 -15.06 11.67
CA GLU A 59 -6.75 -14.01 11.62
C GLU A 59 -5.35 -14.60 11.33
N LEU A 60 -5.01 -15.70 12.00
CA LEU A 60 -3.75 -16.40 11.76
C LEU A 60 -3.64 -16.97 10.34
N ALA A 61 -4.72 -17.51 9.79
CA ALA A 61 -4.73 -18.06 8.43
C ALA A 61 -4.57 -16.95 7.39
N GLU A 62 -5.28 -15.83 7.54
CA GLU A 62 -5.17 -14.67 6.67
C GLU A 62 -3.77 -14.04 6.75
N TYR A 63 -3.27 -13.81 7.96
CA TYR A 63 -1.93 -13.27 8.18
C TYR A 63 -0.85 -14.17 7.55
N ARG A 64 -0.94 -15.48 7.71
CA ARG A 64 -0.01 -16.43 7.09
C ARG A 64 -0.02 -16.35 5.58
N SER A 65 -1.19 -16.18 4.97
CA SER A 65 -1.31 -15.96 3.51
C SER A 65 -0.55 -14.71 3.08
N TYR A 66 -0.73 -13.59 3.75
CA TYR A 66 -0.02 -12.33 3.47
C TYR A 66 1.49 -12.45 3.66
N VAL A 67 1.91 -13.09 4.76
CA VAL A 67 3.34 -13.34 5.05
C VAL A 67 3.98 -14.19 3.95
N THR A 68 3.29 -15.23 3.47
CA THR A 68 3.79 -16.09 2.40
C THR A 68 3.98 -15.32 1.09
N ARG A 69 2.99 -14.51 0.71
CA ARG A 69 3.06 -13.65 -0.48
C ARG A 69 4.23 -12.67 -0.38
N ARG A 70 4.37 -11.99 0.76
CA ARG A 70 5.47 -11.03 0.99
C ARG A 70 6.84 -11.70 0.97
N ALA A 71 6.98 -12.88 1.58
CA ALA A 71 8.21 -13.67 1.57
C ALA A 71 8.64 -14.10 0.15
N ASN A 72 7.69 -14.18 -0.80
CA ASN A 72 7.93 -14.38 -2.23
C ASN A 72 8.19 -13.05 -2.98
N GLN A 73 8.57 -11.98 -2.28
CA GLN A 73 8.91 -10.67 -2.81
C GLN A 73 7.72 -9.90 -3.44
N GLU A 74 6.49 -10.34 -3.22
CA GLU A 74 5.33 -9.59 -3.70
C GLU A 74 5.24 -8.23 -2.98
N PRO A 75 5.05 -7.11 -3.71
CA PRO A 75 4.93 -5.79 -3.10
C PRO A 75 3.75 -5.70 -2.12
N LEU A 76 3.95 -5.05 -0.97
CA LEU A 76 2.89 -4.85 0.04
C LEU A 76 1.61 -4.27 -0.56
N ALA A 77 1.73 -3.31 -1.47
CA ALA A 77 0.59 -2.67 -2.10
C ALA A 77 -0.30 -3.66 -2.88
N TYR A 78 0.30 -4.66 -3.55
CA TYR A 78 -0.47 -5.71 -4.25
C TYR A 78 -1.08 -6.71 -3.29
N ILE A 79 -0.40 -7.03 -2.18
CA ILE A 79 -0.95 -7.90 -1.14
C ILE A 79 -2.19 -7.25 -0.51
N LEU A 80 -2.10 -5.96 -0.20
CA LEU A 80 -3.16 -5.18 0.42
C LEU A 80 -4.24 -4.70 -0.57
N GLY A 81 -3.91 -4.69 -1.86
CA GLY A 81 -4.80 -4.20 -2.93
C GLY A 81 -4.94 -2.68 -2.97
N THR A 82 -4.21 -1.95 -2.11
CA THR A 82 -4.29 -0.48 -2.01
C THR A 82 -2.93 0.15 -1.78
N LYS A 83 -2.79 1.40 -2.23
CA LYS A 83 -1.62 2.25 -1.99
C LYS A 83 -2.05 3.66 -1.66
N ALA A 84 -1.58 4.19 -0.54
CA ALA A 84 -1.71 5.60 -0.22
C ALA A 84 -0.81 6.44 -1.14
N PHE A 85 -1.35 7.54 -1.66
CA PHE A 85 -0.64 8.51 -2.48
C PHE A 85 -1.30 9.88 -2.31
N MET A 86 -0.52 10.91 -1.98
CA MET A 86 -1.05 12.22 -1.55
C MET A 86 -2.07 12.05 -0.40
N LYS A 87 -3.28 12.55 -0.56
CA LYS A 87 -4.39 12.44 0.43
C LYS A 87 -5.30 11.23 0.20
N HIS A 88 -5.06 10.45 -0.86
CA HIS A 88 -5.97 9.41 -1.32
C HIS A 88 -5.39 8.02 -1.13
N SER A 89 -6.28 7.02 -1.11
CA SER A 89 -5.91 5.60 -1.19
C SER A 89 -6.39 5.04 -2.52
N PHE A 90 -5.45 4.57 -3.35
CA PHE A 90 -5.74 4.05 -4.68
C PHE A 90 -5.77 2.53 -4.66
N LYS A 91 -6.75 1.96 -5.37
CA LYS A 91 -6.76 0.52 -5.63
C LYS A 91 -5.63 0.19 -6.60
N VAL A 92 -4.82 -0.81 -6.26
CA VAL A 92 -3.73 -1.29 -7.09
C VAL A 92 -3.77 -2.80 -7.24
N THR A 93 -3.42 -3.26 -8.43
CA THR A 93 -3.33 -4.68 -8.79
C THR A 93 -2.06 -4.87 -9.62
N PRO A 94 -1.61 -6.10 -9.88
CA PRO A 94 -0.47 -6.35 -10.77
C PRO A 94 -0.62 -5.76 -12.20
N ALA A 95 -1.84 -5.40 -12.60
CA ALA A 95 -2.10 -4.75 -13.89
C ALA A 95 -1.73 -3.25 -13.93
N VAL A 96 -1.37 -2.64 -12.81
CA VAL A 96 -1.00 -1.22 -12.73
C VAL A 96 0.26 -1.03 -11.91
N LEU A 97 1.09 -0.07 -12.29
CA LEU A 97 2.26 0.29 -11.50
C LEU A 97 1.83 0.88 -10.15
N VAL A 98 2.48 0.43 -9.07
CA VAL A 98 2.26 1.00 -7.73
C VAL A 98 2.74 2.45 -7.72
N PRO A 99 1.91 3.43 -7.34
CA PRO A 99 2.32 4.83 -7.24
C PRO A 99 3.52 4.99 -6.32
N ARG A 100 4.54 5.70 -6.80
CA ARG A 100 5.79 5.94 -6.05
C ARG A 100 5.73 7.27 -5.31
N PRO A 101 6.32 7.37 -4.11
CA PRO A 101 6.36 8.63 -3.35
C PRO A 101 6.98 9.80 -4.12
N GLU A 102 8.01 9.53 -4.95
CA GLU A 102 8.68 10.55 -5.76
C GLU A 102 7.73 11.24 -6.75
N THR A 103 6.68 10.54 -7.17
CA THR A 103 5.67 11.07 -8.10
C THR A 103 4.78 12.14 -7.44
N GLU A 104 4.74 12.21 -6.10
CA GLU A 104 4.02 13.29 -5.38
C GLU A 104 4.63 14.66 -5.67
N LEU A 105 5.96 14.75 -5.82
CA LEU A 105 6.65 15.98 -6.22
C LEU A 105 6.25 16.45 -7.62
N LEU A 106 6.01 15.51 -8.53
CA LEU A 106 5.49 15.82 -9.86
C LEU A 106 4.11 16.47 -9.75
N VAL A 107 3.20 15.87 -8.99
CA VAL A 107 1.84 16.40 -8.77
C VAL A 107 1.89 17.81 -8.23
N GLU A 108 2.70 18.07 -7.20
CA GLU A 108 2.85 19.42 -6.63
C GLU A 108 3.41 20.44 -7.63
N SER A 109 4.41 20.02 -8.42
CA SER A 109 5.04 20.89 -9.40
C SER A 109 4.08 21.25 -10.54
N VAL A 110 3.33 20.26 -11.04
CA VAL A 110 2.31 20.47 -12.08
C VAL A 110 1.16 21.34 -11.56
N ALA A 111 0.69 21.12 -10.33
CA ALA A 111 -0.36 21.93 -9.73
C ALA A 111 0.05 23.42 -9.65
N LYS A 112 1.27 23.71 -9.20
CA LYS A 112 1.80 25.07 -9.16
C LYS A 112 1.87 25.71 -10.55
N ALA A 113 2.38 24.97 -11.55
CA ALA A 113 2.48 25.47 -12.92
C ALA A 113 1.11 25.72 -13.54
N ALA A 114 0.14 24.82 -13.32
CA ALA A 114 -1.21 24.93 -13.84
C ALA A 114 -1.97 26.15 -13.27
N VAL A 115 -1.82 26.45 -11.99
CA VAL A 115 -2.38 27.67 -11.39
C VAL A 115 -1.80 28.91 -12.05
N GLY A 116 -0.47 28.97 -12.25
CA GLY A 116 0.20 30.10 -12.90
C GLY A 116 -0.21 30.30 -14.36
N ALA A 117 -0.58 29.22 -15.05
CA ALA A 117 -1.00 29.25 -16.46
C ALA A 117 -2.52 29.38 -16.65
N GLY A 118 -3.32 29.32 -15.58
CA GLY A 118 -4.79 29.27 -15.69
C GLY A 118 -5.29 28.03 -16.42
N ALA A 119 -4.64 26.88 -16.20
CA ALA A 119 -4.96 25.65 -16.91
C ALA A 119 -6.33 25.09 -16.49
N GLU A 120 -7.25 24.97 -17.46
CA GLU A 120 -8.60 24.43 -17.25
C GLU A 120 -8.70 22.94 -17.56
N ASN A 121 -7.83 22.42 -18.40
CA ASN A 121 -7.85 21.04 -18.87
C ASN A 121 -6.50 20.35 -18.62
N LEU A 122 -6.59 19.14 -18.06
CA LEU A 122 -5.45 18.29 -17.74
C LEU A 122 -5.60 16.98 -18.51
N LEU A 123 -4.51 16.49 -19.10
CA LEU A 123 -4.46 15.21 -19.77
C LEU A 123 -3.39 14.34 -19.09
N ASP A 124 -3.79 13.17 -18.64
CA ASP A 124 -2.90 12.14 -18.07
C ASP A 124 -2.79 10.98 -19.06
N ILE A 125 -1.58 10.76 -19.59
CA ILE A 125 -1.27 9.70 -20.55
C ILE A 125 -0.53 8.57 -19.83
N GLY A 126 -1.04 7.35 -19.93
CA GLY A 126 -0.50 6.21 -19.18
C GLY A 126 -0.89 6.28 -17.70
N THR A 127 -2.12 6.58 -17.43
CA THR A 127 -2.66 6.97 -16.10
C THR A 127 -2.50 5.93 -15.00
N GLY A 128 -2.27 4.64 -15.33
CA GLY A 128 -2.11 3.56 -14.35
C GLY A 128 -3.29 3.48 -13.38
N SER A 129 -3.04 3.72 -12.09
CA SER A 129 -4.09 3.74 -11.05
C SER A 129 -4.91 5.04 -11.02
N GLY A 130 -4.59 6.03 -11.86
CA GLY A 130 -5.19 7.36 -11.83
C GLY A 130 -4.64 8.28 -10.73
N ALA A 131 -3.56 7.89 -10.05
CA ALA A 131 -3.06 8.59 -8.88
C ALA A 131 -2.67 10.04 -9.16
N ILE A 132 -2.05 10.31 -10.30
CA ILE A 132 -1.60 11.67 -10.68
C ILE A 132 -2.81 12.56 -10.93
N ILE A 133 -3.68 12.18 -11.87
CA ILE A 133 -4.78 13.05 -12.29
C ILE A 133 -5.80 13.29 -11.17
N VAL A 134 -6.13 12.27 -10.38
CA VAL A 134 -7.07 12.43 -9.24
C VAL A 134 -6.49 13.39 -8.21
N SER A 135 -5.20 13.28 -7.90
CA SER A 135 -4.53 14.19 -6.96
C SER A 135 -4.42 15.62 -7.51
N LEU A 136 -4.20 15.77 -8.83
CA LEU A 136 -4.21 17.09 -9.49
C LEU A 136 -5.58 17.74 -9.44
N LEU A 137 -6.66 16.98 -9.70
CA LEU A 137 -8.02 17.52 -9.64
C LEU A 137 -8.46 17.89 -8.22
N ASP A 138 -7.95 17.19 -7.19
CA ASP A 138 -8.15 17.59 -5.80
C ASP A 138 -7.48 18.94 -5.47
N LEU A 139 -6.29 19.20 -6.05
CA LEU A 139 -5.56 20.47 -5.89
C LEU A 139 -6.09 21.59 -6.79
N LEU A 140 -6.73 21.25 -7.91
CA LEU A 140 -7.20 22.15 -8.96
C LEU A 140 -8.69 21.94 -9.25
N PRO A 141 -9.59 22.28 -8.30
CA PRO A 141 -11.01 21.90 -8.38
C PRO A 141 -11.79 22.56 -9.53
N GLN A 142 -11.22 23.58 -10.17
CA GLN A 142 -11.81 24.22 -11.35
C GLN A 142 -11.39 23.57 -12.68
N SER A 143 -10.40 22.67 -12.65
CA SER A 143 -9.88 22.01 -13.83
C SER A 143 -10.69 20.75 -14.18
N LYS A 144 -10.61 20.35 -15.45
CA LYS A 144 -11.15 19.10 -15.97
C LYS A 144 -10.03 18.15 -16.31
N GLY A 145 -10.16 16.87 -15.93
CA GLY A 145 -9.18 15.83 -16.22
C GLY A 145 -9.66 14.88 -17.30
N CYS A 146 -8.74 14.52 -18.20
CA CYS A 146 -8.92 13.46 -19.16
C CYS A 146 -7.85 12.40 -18.92
N LEU A 147 -8.26 11.13 -18.92
CA LEU A 147 -7.39 9.98 -18.75
C LEU A 147 -7.22 9.29 -20.11
N LEU A 148 -5.98 9.05 -20.52
CA LEU A 148 -5.70 8.19 -21.66
C LEU A 148 -5.06 6.89 -21.15
N TYR A 149 -5.80 5.82 -21.24
CA TYR A 149 -5.37 4.49 -20.87
C TYR A 149 -4.81 3.77 -22.11
N THR A 150 -3.55 3.30 -22.00
CA THR A 150 -2.95 2.40 -22.99
C THR A 150 -2.66 1.09 -22.31
N SER A 151 -3.25 -0.01 -22.78
CA SER A 151 -3.09 -1.35 -22.20
C SER A 151 -1.67 -1.91 -22.35
N ASP A 152 -0.85 -1.35 -23.23
CA ASP A 152 0.42 -1.91 -23.69
C ASP A 152 1.66 -1.26 -23.05
N ALA A 153 1.49 -0.27 -22.17
CA ALA A 153 2.62 0.46 -21.57
C ALA A 153 3.33 -0.29 -20.42
N ALA A 154 2.88 -1.48 -20.07
CA ALA A 154 3.43 -2.26 -18.95
C ALA A 154 4.36 -3.42 -19.40
N ASP A 155 4.53 -3.67 -20.69
CA ASP A 155 5.25 -4.83 -21.22
C ASP A 155 6.59 -4.48 -21.90
N GLU A 156 7.08 -3.23 -21.78
CA GLU A 156 8.41 -2.82 -22.26
C GLU A 156 9.38 -2.48 -21.10
#